data_65861a34222edbd260e436a74467daa3
#
_entry.id   65861a34222edbd260e436a74467daa3
#
_cell.length_a   1.000
_cell.length_b   1.000
_cell.length_c   1.000
_cell.angle_alpha   90.00
_cell.angle_beta   90.00
_cell.angle_gamma   90.00
#
_symmetry.space_group_name_H-M   'P 1'
#
loop_
_entity.id
_entity.type
_entity.pdbx_description
1 polymer ?
#
loop_
_entity_poly.entity_id
_entity_poly.type
_entity_poly.pdbx_seq_one_letter_code
_entity_poly.pdbx_strand_id
1 'polypeptide(L)'
;MMINPHEKYRPFPPVALADRQWPSRAITSAPVWCSVDLRDGNQSLIEPMGHERKMRMFGALVAMGFKEIEVGFPSASQTDFDFVRFLIENRKIPSDVTIQVLTQAREELIRRTFESLKGAHSAIVHLYNSTSELQRRVVFKQDRAGITDIAVKGAALIRKLEREQGMEAITRHEYSPESFTGTELDFIKDICEAVIDVYEPTPQKKLILNLPSTVEMATPNVYADQIEWCVRNIKNRDSIIYSLHPHNDRGAAVAATELALMAGADRVEGTLFGNGERTGNVCLVTLAMNLFSQGIDPGLDCSNINELARMAEYCNQLPIHPRHPYAGDLVFTAFSGSHQDAISKGFKAMAASNNPLWEVPYLPIDPMDLGRTYEIGRAHV
;
A
#
# COMPACT_ATOMS: atom_id res chain seq x y z
N MET A 1 4.08 -0.46 -36.95
CA MET A 1 4.14 0.96 -36.58
C MET A 1 3.06 1.24 -35.54
N MET A 2 3.37 1.99 -34.48
CA MET A 2 2.33 2.37 -33.49
C MET A 2 1.32 3.30 -34.16
N ILE A 3 0.04 3.19 -33.78
CA ILE A 3 -1.02 4.08 -34.25
C ILE A 3 -0.80 5.51 -33.75
N ASN A 4 -1.49 6.49 -34.35
CA ASN A 4 -1.51 7.86 -33.85
C ASN A 4 -2.22 7.89 -32.49
N PRO A 5 -1.53 8.25 -31.40
CA PRO A 5 -2.13 8.17 -30.04
C PRO A 5 -3.30 9.13 -29.84
N HIS A 6 -3.35 10.27 -30.57
CA HIS A 6 -4.43 11.25 -30.44
C HIS A 6 -5.81 10.73 -30.88
N GLU A 7 -5.86 9.67 -31.68
CA GLU A 7 -7.11 9.05 -32.11
C GLU A 7 -7.74 8.20 -31.00
N LYS A 8 -6.92 7.66 -30.08
CA LYS A 8 -7.35 6.68 -29.11
C LYS A 8 -7.25 7.15 -27.65
N TYR A 9 -6.28 7.99 -27.33
CA TYR A 9 -5.99 8.40 -25.96
C TYR A 9 -6.15 9.90 -25.77
N ARG A 10 -6.49 10.30 -24.54
CA ARG A 10 -6.60 11.71 -24.13
C ARG A 10 -5.69 11.98 -22.95
N PRO A 11 -5.13 13.19 -22.81
CA PRO A 11 -4.46 13.62 -21.59
C PRO A 11 -5.39 13.50 -20.40
N PHE A 12 -4.86 13.05 -19.28
CA PHE A 12 -5.60 13.09 -18.02
C PHE A 12 -5.79 14.56 -17.59
N PRO A 13 -7.00 15.00 -17.23
CA PRO A 13 -7.25 16.38 -16.88
C PRO A 13 -6.52 16.75 -15.58
N PRO A 14 -5.92 17.96 -15.47
CA PRO A 14 -5.34 18.41 -14.22
C PRO A 14 -6.43 18.66 -13.16
N VAL A 15 -6.07 18.50 -11.89
CA VAL A 15 -6.94 18.88 -10.78
C VAL A 15 -6.95 20.38 -10.61
N ALA A 16 -8.13 20.99 -10.47
CA ALA A 16 -8.28 22.42 -10.24
C ALA A 16 -7.93 22.76 -8.77
N LEU A 17 -6.64 22.87 -8.48
CA LEU A 17 -6.08 23.19 -7.17
C LEU A 17 -5.00 24.28 -7.33
N ALA A 18 -5.45 25.56 -7.41
CA ALA A 18 -4.58 26.68 -7.70
C ALA A 18 -3.57 26.98 -6.58
N ASP A 19 -3.96 26.72 -5.34
CA ASP A 19 -3.23 26.97 -4.10
C ASP A 19 -2.68 25.68 -3.46
N ARG A 20 -2.23 24.72 -4.28
CA ARG A 20 -1.67 23.47 -3.78
C ARG A 20 -0.50 23.69 -2.83
N GLN A 21 -0.47 22.95 -1.74
CA GLN A 21 0.51 23.12 -0.68
C GLN A 21 1.54 21.99 -0.63
N TRP A 22 1.18 20.80 -1.12
CA TRP A 22 2.02 19.61 -1.03
C TRP A 22 3.44 19.80 -1.59
N PRO A 23 3.70 20.57 -2.67
CA PRO A 23 5.06 20.69 -3.21
C PRO A 23 6.06 21.38 -2.26
N SER A 24 5.55 22.13 -1.28
CA SER A 24 6.37 22.82 -0.28
C SER A 24 6.48 22.05 1.04
N ARG A 25 5.88 20.85 1.13
CA ARG A 25 5.94 20.02 2.33
C ARG A 25 7.04 18.97 2.21
N ALA A 26 7.46 18.45 3.35
CA ALA A 26 8.35 17.30 3.45
C ALA A 26 7.69 16.21 4.28
N ILE A 27 8.03 14.95 3.99
CA ILE A 27 7.66 13.83 4.85
C ILE A 27 8.57 13.90 6.08
N THR A 28 7.99 13.91 7.27
CA THR A 28 8.73 14.05 8.55
C THR A 28 8.60 12.83 9.46
N SER A 29 7.73 11.90 9.12
CA SER A 29 7.50 10.65 9.87
C SER A 29 7.03 9.57 8.91
N ALA A 30 7.25 8.31 9.30
CA ALA A 30 6.71 7.18 8.55
C ALA A 30 5.17 7.17 8.58
N PRO A 31 4.52 6.74 7.49
CA PRO A 31 3.08 6.48 7.50
C PRO A 31 2.75 5.23 8.31
N VAL A 32 1.47 5.01 8.58
CA VAL A 32 0.99 3.68 8.98
C VAL A 32 1.12 2.73 7.79
N TRP A 33 1.80 1.62 7.99
CA TRP A 33 2.02 0.62 6.95
C TRP A 33 0.98 -0.50 7.01
N CYS A 34 0.40 -0.84 5.87
CA CYS A 34 -0.39 -2.05 5.70
C CYS A 34 0.19 -2.90 4.56
N SER A 35 0.58 -4.14 4.87
CA SER A 35 0.93 -5.08 3.81
C SER A 35 -0.33 -5.70 3.23
N VAL A 36 -0.43 -5.71 1.91
CA VAL A 36 -1.47 -6.43 1.15
C VAL A 36 -0.90 -7.62 0.36
N ASP A 37 0.30 -8.10 0.73
CA ASP A 37 0.94 -9.24 0.09
C ASP A 37 0.07 -10.50 0.08
N LEU A 38 -0.65 -10.75 1.18
CA LEU A 38 -1.49 -11.94 1.36
C LEU A 38 -2.88 -11.83 0.72
N ARG A 39 -3.27 -10.65 0.25
CA ARG A 39 -4.52 -10.45 -0.48
C ARG A 39 -4.24 -10.05 -1.92
N ASP A 40 -3.89 -8.79 -2.19
CA ASP A 40 -3.71 -8.24 -3.54
C ASP A 40 -2.49 -8.83 -4.25
N GLY A 41 -1.39 -8.96 -3.51
CA GLY A 41 -0.19 -9.64 -3.99
C GLY A 41 -0.47 -11.12 -4.31
N ASN A 42 -1.17 -11.82 -3.42
CA ASN A 42 -1.46 -13.24 -3.58
C ASN A 42 -2.45 -13.54 -4.72
N GLN A 43 -3.48 -12.70 -4.89
CA GLN A 43 -4.49 -12.92 -5.94
C GLN A 43 -3.92 -12.78 -7.36
N SER A 44 -2.81 -12.08 -7.52
CA SER A 44 -2.15 -11.84 -8.81
C SER A 44 -1.14 -12.93 -9.19
N LEU A 45 -0.88 -13.89 -8.32
CA LEU A 45 0.09 -14.97 -8.57
C LEU A 45 -0.49 -16.02 -9.51
N ILE A 46 0.36 -16.56 -10.40
CA ILE A 46 0.01 -17.69 -11.26
C ILE A 46 -0.39 -18.90 -10.40
N GLU A 47 0.37 -19.15 -9.32
CA GLU A 47 0.05 -20.12 -8.28
C GLU A 47 -0.14 -19.38 -6.95
N PRO A 48 -1.38 -19.08 -6.53
CA PRO A 48 -1.64 -18.46 -5.25
C PRO A 48 -0.99 -19.22 -4.08
N MET A 49 -0.59 -18.51 -3.06
CA MET A 49 0.08 -19.09 -1.91
C MET A 49 -0.83 -20.10 -1.20
N GLY A 50 -0.32 -21.32 -1.03
CA GLY A 50 -0.90 -22.28 -0.10
C GLY A 50 -0.61 -21.90 1.35
N HIS A 51 -1.15 -22.67 2.28
CA HIS A 51 -1.07 -22.39 3.72
C HIS A 51 0.35 -22.12 4.22
N GLU A 52 1.32 -22.95 3.84
CA GLU A 52 2.71 -22.82 4.29
C GLU A 52 3.34 -21.51 3.83
N ARG A 53 3.19 -21.14 2.54
CA ARG A 53 3.72 -19.88 2.00
C ARG A 53 3.03 -18.67 2.61
N LYS A 54 1.71 -18.72 2.84
CA LYS A 54 0.96 -17.68 3.55
C LYS A 54 1.47 -17.48 4.98
N MET A 55 1.68 -18.57 5.72
CA MET A 55 2.23 -18.49 7.08
C MET A 55 3.64 -17.95 7.10
N ARG A 56 4.48 -18.32 6.14
CA ARG A 56 5.85 -17.79 6.04
C ARG A 56 5.85 -16.29 5.74
N MET A 57 5.01 -15.85 4.79
CA MET A 57 4.84 -14.43 4.47
C MET A 57 4.31 -13.66 5.69
N PHE A 58 3.24 -14.14 6.34
CA PHE A 58 2.68 -13.52 7.53
C PHE A 58 3.72 -13.37 8.65
N GLY A 59 4.48 -14.42 8.94
CA GLY A 59 5.53 -14.40 9.95
C GLY A 59 6.64 -13.39 9.63
N ALA A 60 7.04 -13.29 8.36
CA ALA A 60 8.04 -12.31 7.93
C ALA A 60 7.53 -10.87 8.06
N LEU A 61 6.30 -10.60 7.67
CA LEU A 61 5.69 -9.27 7.81
C LEU A 61 5.61 -8.84 9.28
N VAL A 62 5.20 -9.75 10.16
CA VAL A 62 5.21 -9.49 11.63
C VAL A 62 6.61 -9.21 12.13
N ALA A 63 7.61 -10.00 11.73
CA ALA A 63 8.99 -9.83 12.13
C ALA A 63 9.60 -8.51 11.62
N MET A 64 9.22 -8.05 10.44
CA MET A 64 9.60 -6.74 9.89
C MET A 64 9.01 -5.56 10.66
N GLY A 65 7.95 -5.76 11.46
CA GLY A 65 7.32 -4.70 12.24
C GLY A 65 5.97 -4.22 11.73
N PHE A 66 5.37 -4.84 10.71
CA PHE A 66 4.02 -4.48 10.25
C PHE A 66 3.00 -4.65 11.38
N LYS A 67 2.14 -3.64 11.55
CA LYS A 67 1.07 -3.64 12.56
C LYS A 67 -0.31 -3.82 11.94
N GLU A 68 -0.44 -3.61 10.63
CA GLU A 68 -1.65 -3.89 9.87
C GLU A 68 -1.29 -4.78 8.66
N ILE A 69 -2.00 -5.89 8.50
CA ILE A 69 -1.75 -6.89 7.45
C ILE A 69 -3.08 -7.34 6.87
N GLU A 70 -3.30 -7.10 5.57
CA GLU A 70 -4.47 -7.62 4.87
C GLU A 70 -4.24 -9.09 4.49
N VAL A 71 -4.91 -9.97 5.20
CA VAL A 71 -4.64 -11.42 5.18
C VAL A 71 -5.45 -12.21 4.16
N GLY A 72 -6.40 -11.57 3.49
CA GLY A 72 -7.17 -12.21 2.43
C GLY A 72 -8.54 -11.60 2.15
N PHE A 73 -9.26 -12.27 1.25
CA PHE A 73 -10.66 -11.99 0.90
C PHE A 73 -11.52 -13.23 1.28
N PRO A 74 -11.82 -13.40 2.58
CA PRO A 74 -12.39 -14.65 3.10
C PRO A 74 -13.76 -15.01 2.52
N SER A 75 -14.50 -14.02 2.03
CA SER A 75 -15.81 -14.28 1.41
C SER A 75 -15.74 -14.70 -0.06
N ALA A 76 -14.61 -14.44 -0.73
CA ALA A 76 -14.42 -14.83 -2.14
C ALA A 76 -13.65 -16.15 -2.31
N SER A 77 -12.89 -16.58 -1.29
CA SER A 77 -12.02 -17.76 -1.36
C SER A 77 -12.11 -18.58 -0.08
N GLN A 78 -12.37 -19.88 -0.21
CA GLN A 78 -12.35 -20.79 0.94
C GLN A 78 -10.95 -20.88 1.54
N THR A 79 -9.91 -20.88 0.72
CA THR A 79 -8.51 -20.87 1.19
C THR A 79 -8.21 -19.65 2.07
N ASP A 80 -8.71 -18.47 1.70
CA ASP A 80 -8.54 -17.27 2.49
C ASP A 80 -9.38 -17.33 3.79
N PHE A 81 -10.60 -17.84 3.70
CA PHE A 81 -11.44 -18.06 4.88
C PHE A 81 -10.74 -18.98 5.89
N ASP A 82 -10.26 -20.11 5.44
CA ASP A 82 -9.57 -21.10 6.27
C ASP A 82 -8.28 -20.54 6.88
N PHE A 83 -7.56 -19.72 6.12
CA PHE A 83 -6.35 -19.07 6.60
C PHE A 83 -6.64 -18.04 7.71
N VAL A 84 -7.66 -17.18 7.54
CA VAL A 84 -8.11 -16.24 8.58
C VAL A 84 -8.52 -17.00 9.84
N ARG A 85 -9.32 -18.08 9.70
CA ARG A 85 -9.71 -18.93 10.83
C ARG A 85 -8.50 -19.55 11.52
N PHE A 86 -7.55 -20.09 10.74
CA PHE A 86 -6.33 -20.66 11.28
C PHE A 86 -5.53 -19.66 12.12
N LEU A 87 -5.33 -18.44 11.62
CA LEU A 87 -4.62 -17.39 12.34
C LEU A 87 -5.26 -17.08 13.69
N ILE A 88 -6.60 -16.98 13.73
CA ILE A 88 -7.37 -16.66 14.94
C ILE A 88 -7.38 -17.84 15.93
N GLU A 89 -7.76 -19.01 15.47
CA GLU A 89 -7.95 -20.21 16.30
C GLU A 89 -6.63 -20.72 16.92
N ASN A 90 -5.54 -20.58 16.17
CA ASN A 90 -4.20 -20.96 16.64
C ASN A 90 -3.41 -19.82 17.28
N ARG A 91 -4.06 -18.65 17.54
CA ARG A 91 -3.45 -17.49 18.20
C ARG A 91 -2.14 -17.04 17.55
N LYS A 92 -2.12 -17.02 16.22
CA LYS A 92 -0.92 -16.65 15.44
C LYS A 92 -0.76 -15.13 15.28
N ILE A 93 -1.78 -14.35 15.60
CA ILE A 93 -1.79 -12.90 15.47
C ILE A 93 -1.23 -12.30 16.79
N PRO A 94 -0.09 -11.59 16.75
CA PRO A 94 0.41 -10.87 17.92
C PRO A 94 -0.58 -9.82 18.42
N SER A 95 -0.55 -9.51 19.71
CA SER A 95 -1.51 -8.60 20.33
C SER A 95 -1.45 -7.16 19.82
N ASP A 96 -0.33 -6.77 19.21
CA ASP A 96 -0.06 -5.46 18.62
C ASP A 96 -0.25 -5.44 17.10
N VAL A 97 -0.74 -6.53 16.50
CA VAL A 97 -1.03 -6.66 15.06
C VAL A 97 -2.53 -6.74 14.85
N THR A 98 -3.04 -5.94 13.92
CA THR A 98 -4.42 -5.98 13.45
C THR A 98 -4.48 -6.61 12.07
N ILE A 99 -5.27 -7.67 11.92
CA ILE A 99 -5.55 -8.24 10.60
C ILE A 99 -6.60 -7.41 9.87
N GLN A 100 -6.42 -7.27 8.57
CA GLN A 100 -7.40 -6.66 7.67
C GLN A 100 -7.98 -7.72 6.75
N VAL A 101 -9.27 -7.63 6.44
CA VAL A 101 -9.96 -8.52 5.50
C VAL A 101 -10.83 -7.71 4.55
N LEU A 102 -10.74 -8.04 3.26
CA LEU A 102 -11.51 -7.40 2.20
C LEU A 102 -12.93 -7.95 2.13
N THR A 103 -13.89 -7.09 1.87
CA THR A 103 -15.26 -7.48 1.51
C THR A 103 -15.86 -6.53 0.50
N GLN A 104 -16.53 -7.06 -0.52
CA GLN A 104 -17.33 -6.26 -1.44
C GLN A 104 -18.66 -5.87 -0.78
N ALA A 105 -19.24 -4.74 -1.19
CA ALA A 105 -20.52 -4.24 -0.69
C ALA A 105 -21.71 -5.11 -1.16
N ARG A 106 -21.74 -6.38 -0.77
CA ARG A 106 -22.78 -7.38 -1.03
C ARG A 106 -23.09 -8.14 0.25
N GLU A 107 -24.36 -8.35 0.54
CA GLU A 107 -24.79 -8.88 1.83
C GLU A 107 -24.18 -10.24 2.16
N GLU A 108 -24.21 -11.18 1.23
CA GLU A 108 -23.68 -12.53 1.44
C GLU A 108 -22.18 -12.54 1.71
N LEU A 109 -21.41 -11.62 1.05
CA LEU A 109 -19.97 -11.52 1.25
C LEU A 109 -19.63 -10.88 2.59
N ILE A 110 -20.35 -9.82 2.98
CA ILE A 110 -20.17 -9.17 4.28
C ILE A 110 -20.45 -10.16 5.41
N ARG A 111 -21.54 -10.93 5.34
CA ARG A 111 -21.87 -11.95 6.36
C ARG A 111 -20.78 -13.00 6.47
N ARG A 112 -20.30 -13.51 5.35
CA ARG A 112 -19.22 -14.50 5.31
C ARG A 112 -17.91 -13.94 5.89
N THR A 113 -17.62 -12.67 5.67
CA THR A 113 -16.47 -11.97 6.25
C THR A 113 -16.56 -11.96 7.78
N PHE A 114 -17.72 -11.61 8.35
CA PHE A 114 -17.91 -11.64 9.80
C PHE A 114 -17.81 -13.04 10.40
N GLU A 115 -18.27 -14.08 9.70
CA GLU A 115 -18.05 -15.47 10.11
C GLU A 115 -16.56 -15.79 10.24
N SER A 116 -15.72 -15.31 9.32
CA SER A 116 -14.29 -15.55 9.33
C SER A 116 -13.57 -14.86 10.50
N LEU A 117 -14.10 -13.74 11.01
CA LEU A 117 -13.48 -12.93 12.06
C LEU A 117 -13.87 -13.34 13.49
N LYS A 118 -14.73 -14.34 13.68
CA LYS A 118 -15.16 -14.79 15.00
C LYS A 118 -13.98 -15.11 15.91
N GLY A 119 -13.89 -14.43 17.08
CA GLY A 119 -12.81 -14.64 18.05
C GLY A 119 -11.51 -13.87 17.75
N ALA A 120 -11.47 -13.03 16.73
CA ALA A 120 -10.37 -12.10 16.53
C ALA A 120 -10.28 -11.10 17.70
N HIS A 121 -9.07 -10.68 18.09
CA HIS A 121 -8.89 -9.65 19.10
C HIS A 121 -8.89 -8.23 18.53
N SER A 122 -8.54 -8.08 17.26
CA SER A 122 -8.57 -6.82 16.51
C SER A 122 -8.68 -7.13 15.02
N ALA A 123 -9.53 -6.41 14.29
CA ALA A 123 -9.71 -6.57 12.86
C ALA A 123 -10.09 -5.25 12.17
N ILE A 124 -9.64 -5.07 10.94
CA ILE A 124 -10.13 -4.05 10.01
C ILE A 124 -11.03 -4.75 8.99
N VAL A 125 -12.28 -4.29 8.87
CA VAL A 125 -13.19 -4.72 7.81
C VAL A 125 -13.11 -3.71 6.68
N HIS A 126 -12.49 -4.12 5.58
CA HIS A 126 -12.23 -3.31 4.41
C HIS A 126 -13.37 -3.48 3.40
N LEU A 127 -14.30 -2.53 3.39
CA LEU A 127 -15.42 -2.47 2.45
C LEU A 127 -15.02 -1.74 1.18
N TYR A 128 -15.37 -2.29 0.00
CA TYR A 128 -15.18 -1.58 -1.26
C TYR A 128 -16.36 -1.73 -2.22
N ASN A 129 -16.52 -0.76 -3.08
CA ASN A 129 -17.29 -0.83 -4.32
C ASN A 129 -16.71 0.13 -5.36
N SER A 130 -16.85 -0.23 -6.63
CA SER A 130 -16.30 0.57 -7.74
C SER A 130 -17.11 1.83 -7.99
N THR A 131 -16.43 2.96 -8.22
CA THR A 131 -17.07 4.29 -8.29
C THR A 131 -16.81 5.04 -9.60
N SER A 132 -15.84 4.61 -10.43
CA SER A 132 -15.44 5.36 -11.63
C SER A 132 -16.57 5.56 -12.63
N GLU A 133 -16.51 6.65 -13.38
CA GLU A 133 -17.51 6.96 -14.42
C GLU A 133 -17.66 5.80 -15.41
N LEU A 134 -16.52 5.25 -15.84
CA LEU A 134 -16.51 4.14 -16.80
C LEU A 134 -17.25 2.91 -16.25
N GLN A 135 -16.97 2.51 -15.01
CA GLN A 135 -17.60 1.34 -14.40
C GLN A 135 -19.08 1.58 -14.11
N ARG A 136 -19.45 2.78 -13.64
CA ARG A 136 -20.88 3.15 -13.48
C ARG A 136 -21.65 2.97 -14.79
N ARG A 137 -21.09 3.46 -15.89
CA ARG A 137 -21.74 3.43 -17.21
C ARG A 137 -21.74 2.04 -17.86
N VAL A 138 -20.61 1.33 -17.82
CA VAL A 138 -20.41 0.10 -18.62
C VAL A 138 -20.73 -1.16 -17.82
N VAL A 139 -20.33 -1.22 -16.54
CA VAL A 139 -20.41 -2.43 -15.71
C VAL A 139 -21.70 -2.45 -14.90
N PHE A 140 -21.92 -1.42 -14.08
CA PHE A 140 -23.06 -1.39 -13.16
C PHE A 140 -24.33 -0.87 -13.81
N LYS A 141 -24.21 -0.02 -14.84
CA LYS A 141 -25.33 0.69 -15.47
C LYS A 141 -26.16 1.44 -14.42
N GLN A 142 -25.46 2.09 -13.50
CA GLN A 142 -26.01 2.84 -12.38
C GLN A 142 -25.48 4.28 -12.41
N ASP A 143 -26.29 5.19 -11.89
CA ASP A 143 -25.87 6.57 -11.64
C ASP A 143 -25.09 6.69 -10.31
N ARG A 144 -24.69 7.91 -9.96
CA ARG A 144 -24.00 8.21 -8.70
C ARG A 144 -24.82 7.80 -7.47
N ALA A 145 -26.14 8.04 -7.50
CA ALA A 145 -27.02 7.71 -6.39
C ALA A 145 -27.11 6.19 -6.15
N GLY A 146 -27.24 5.40 -7.22
CA GLY A 146 -27.25 3.94 -7.14
C GLY A 146 -25.95 3.37 -6.59
N ILE A 147 -24.79 3.92 -7.00
CA ILE A 147 -23.49 3.48 -6.48
C ILE A 147 -23.30 3.89 -5.01
N THR A 148 -23.76 5.08 -4.62
CA THR A 148 -23.74 5.52 -3.22
C THR A 148 -24.62 4.62 -2.34
N ASP A 149 -25.80 4.23 -2.82
CA ASP A 149 -26.72 3.32 -2.11
C ASP A 149 -26.07 1.96 -1.82
N ILE A 150 -25.27 1.43 -2.77
CA ILE A 150 -24.49 0.19 -2.56
C ILE A 150 -23.51 0.36 -1.40
N ALA A 151 -22.73 1.44 -1.37
CA ALA A 151 -21.77 1.70 -0.32
C ALA A 151 -22.43 1.88 1.06
N VAL A 152 -23.49 2.69 1.13
CA VAL A 152 -24.23 2.98 2.36
C VAL A 152 -24.89 1.72 2.92
N LYS A 153 -25.53 0.89 2.09
CA LYS A 153 -26.11 -0.39 2.52
C LYS A 153 -25.06 -1.37 3.03
N GLY A 154 -23.91 -1.44 2.35
CA GLY A 154 -22.78 -2.27 2.79
C GLY A 154 -22.26 -1.82 4.15
N ALA A 155 -21.99 -0.54 4.33
CA ALA A 155 -21.54 0.04 5.60
C ALA A 155 -22.57 -0.15 6.74
N ALA A 156 -23.86 0.07 6.46
CA ALA A 156 -24.93 -0.13 7.44
C ALA A 156 -25.04 -1.60 7.88
N LEU A 157 -24.86 -2.53 6.95
CA LEU A 157 -24.87 -3.96 7.28
C LEU A 157 -23.67 -4.34 8.14
N ILE A 158 -22.47 -3.81 7.86
CA ILE A 158 -21.28 -4.01 8.70
C ILE A 158 -21.57 -3.51 10.12
N ARG A 159 -22.07 -2.29 10.29
CA ARG A 159 -22.44 -1.73 11.60
C ARG A 159 -23.50 -2.57 12.32
N LYS A 160 -24.45 -3.14 11.61
CA LYS A 160 -25.46 -4.05 12.17
C LYS A 160 -24.81 -5.33 12.68
N LEU A 161 -23.99 -5.99 11.86
CA LEU A 161 -23.39 -7.29 12.21
C LEU A 161 -22.39 -7.17 13.37
N GLU A 162 -21.59 -6.11 13.42
CA GLU A 162 -20.67 -5.90 14.55
C GLU A 162 -21.41 -5.74 15.87
N ARG A 163 -22.57 -5.05 15.89
CA ARG A 163 -23.42 -4.94 17.08
C ARG A 163 -24.04 -6.29 17.46
N GLU A 164 -24.63 -6.98 16.49
CA GLU A 164 -25.26 -8.29 16.73
C GLU A 164 -24.29 -9.33 17.25
N GLN A 165 -23.00 -9.23 16.86
CA GLN A 165 -21.95 -10.18 17.27
C GLN A 165 -21.06 -9.68 18.42
N GLY A 166 -21.30 -8.49 18.95
CA GLY A 166 -20.50 -7.90 20.02
C GLY A 166 -19.06 -7.57 19.62
N MET A 167 -18.83 -7.25 18.34
CA MET A 167 -17.51 -7.02 17.77
C MET A 167 -17.14 -5.52 17.68
N GLU A 168 -18.00 -4.60 18.12
CA GLU A 168 -17.80 -3.15 17.98
C GLU A 168 -16.47 -2.65 18.55
N ALA A 169 -16.02 -3.23 19.66
CA ALA A 169 -14.78 -2.81 20.32
C ALA A 169 -13.51 -3.23 19.56
N ILE A 170 -13.58 -4.30 18.78
CA ILE A 170 -12.44 -4.91 18.09
C ILE A 170 -12.39 -4.59 16.60
N THR A 171 -13.50 -4.09 16.03
CA THR A 171 -13.61 -3.80 14.59
C THR A 171 -13.30 -2.34 14.31
N ARG A 172 -12.36 -2.12 13.40
CA ARG A 172 -12.11 -0.86 12.71
C ARG A 172 -12.64 -0.95 11.30
N HIS A 173 -12.97 0.21 10.71
CA HIS A 173 -13.59 0.25 9.39
C HIS A 173 -12.64 0.88 8.38
N GLU A 174 -12.63 0.28 7.19
CA GLU A 174 -12.00 0.87 6.01
C GLU A 174 -13.02 0.89 4.87
N TYR A 175 -13.01 1.97 4.10
CA TYR A 175 -13.79 2.09 2.88
C TYR A 175 -12.92 2.53 1.71
N SER A 176 -13.01 1.78 0.61
CA SER A 176 -12.39 2.12 -0.67
C SER A 176 -13.43 2.43 -1.73
N PRO A 177 -13.52 3.68 -2.22
CA PRO A 177 -14.14 3.99 -3.51
C PRO A 177 -13.20 3.48 -4.62
N GLU A 178 -13.32 2.20 -4.98
CA GLU A 178 -12.44 1.55 -5.95
C GLU A 178 -12.43 2.29 -7.28
N SER A 179 -11.26 2.31 -7.94
CA SER A 179 -11.01 3.14 -9.12
C SER A 179 -11.13 4.65 -8.84
N PHE A 180 -10.68 5.07 -7.66
CA PHE A 180 -10.67 6.47 -7.22
C PHE A 180 -10.09 7.41 -8.27
N THR A 181 -8.94 7.08 -8.87
CA THR A 181 -8.28 7.93 -9.90
C THR A 181 -9.13 8.16 -11.16
N GLY A 182 -10.10 7.29 -11.43
CA GLY A 182 -11.06 7.43 -12.53
C GLY A 182 -12.44 7.94 -12.12
N THR A 183 -12.56 8.46 -10.89
CA THR A 183 -13.82 8.97 -10.33
C THR A 183 -13.73 10.50 -10.17
N GLU A 184 -14.80 11.19 -10.43
CA GLU A 184 -14.90 12.64 -10.25
C GLU A 184 -14.77 13.00 -8.75
N LEU A 185 -13.95 14.01 -8.42
CA LEU A 185 -13.63 14.35 -7.04
C LEU A 185 -14.84 14.82 -6.22
N ASP A 186 -15.78 15.52 -6.85
CA ASP A 186 -17.06 15.88 -6.22
C ASP A 186 -17.85 14.63 -5.82
N PHE A 187 -17.88 13.61 -6.68
CA PHE A 187 -18.55 12.36 -6.36
C PHE A 187 -17.80 11.55 -5.30
N ILE A 188 -16.47 11.56 -5.31
CA ILE A 188 -15.67 10.97 -4.22
C ILE A 188 -16.03 11.58 -2.89
N LYS A 189 -16.13 12.92 -2.82
CA LYS A 189 -16.58 13.61 -1.61
C LYS A 189 -17.95 13.12 -1.17
N ASP A 190 -18.93 13.13 -2.07
CA ASP A 190 -20.31 12.79 -1.75
C ASP A 190 -20.44 11.35 -1.21
N ILE A 191 -19.83 10.38 -1.88
CA ILE A 191 -19.91 8.97 -1.47
C ILE A 191 -19.13 8.69 -0.17
N CYS A 192 -17.93 9.28 -0.01
CA CYS A 192 -17.17 9.13 1.23
C CYS A 192 -17.91 9.76 2.41
N GLU A 193 -18.52 10.95 2.23
CA GLU A 193 -19.29 11.59 3.29
C GLU A 193 -20.56 10.82 3.65
N ALA A 194 -21.23 10.18 2.67
CA ALA A 194 -22.34 9.29 2.94
C ALA A 194 -21.94 8.06 3.77
N VAL A 195 -20.76 7.49 3.49
CA VAL A 195 -20.20 6.38 4.28
C VAL A 195 -19.75 6.84 5.68
N ILE A 196 -19.16 8.04 5.79
CA ILE A 196 -18.81 8.66 7.08
C ILE A 196 -20.06 8.80 7.97
N ASP A 197 -21.19 9.21 7.39
CA ASP A 197 -22.45 9.37 8.13
C ASP A 197 -22.98 8.04 8.67
N VAL A 198 -22.68 6.91 8.03
CA VAL A 198 -23.06 5.57 8.51
C VAL A 198 -22.12 5.08 9.62
N TYR A 199 -20.81 5.26 9.43
CA TYR A 199 -19.81 4.76 10.38
C TYR A 199 -19.66 5.66 11.61
N GLU A 200 -20.00 6.95 11.51
CA GLU A 200 -19.90 7.94 12.59
C GLU A 200 -18.53 7.92 13.29
N PRO A 201 -17.42 8.05 12.52
CA PRO A 201 -16.08 7.97 13.10
C PRO A 201 -15.81 9.10 14.08
N THR A 202 -14.94 8.80 15.04
CA THR A 202 -14.47 9.78 16.05
C THR A 202 -12.94 9.85 16.01
N PRO A 203 -12.30 10.88 16.59
CA PRO A 203 -10.85 10.92 16.70
C PRO A 203 -10.23 9.71 17.41
N GLN A 204 -10.99 9.02 18.29
CA GLN A 204 -10.56 7.81 18.99
C GLN A 204 -10.81 6.52 18.19
N LYS A 205 -11.82 6.52 17.32
CA LYS A 205 -12.16 5.39 16.44
C LYS A 205 -12.29 5.91 15.01
N LYS A 206 -11.16 6.12 14.35
CA LYS A 206 -11.09 6.70 13.01
C LYS A 206 -11.56 5.72 11.94
N LEU A 207 -12.19 6.27 10.90
CA LEU A 207 -12.43 5.56 9.64
C LEU A 207 -11.21 5.69 8.73
N ILE A 208 -10.81 4.58 8.12
CA ILE A 208 -9.81 4.58 7.06
C ILE A 208 -10.54 4.82 5.73
N LEU A 209 -10.24 5.93 5.08
CA LEU A 209 -10.62 6.19 3.68
C LEU A 209 -9.43 5.86 2.80
N ASN A 210 -9.51 4.74 2.13
CA ASN A 210 -8.47 4.27 1.23
C ASN A 210 -8.80 4.74 -0.19
N LEU A 211 -7.90 5.54 -0.78
CA LEU A 211 -8.10 6.21 -2.07
C LEU A 211 -7.19 5.56 -3.13
N PRO A 212 -7.61 4.41 -3.74
CA PRO A 212 -6.72 3.61 -4.54
C PRO A 212 -6.48 4.20 -5.93
N SER A 213 -5.20 4.30 -6.30
CA SER A 213 -4.83 4.39 -7.72
C SER A 213 -4.92 3.00 -8.34
N THR A 214 -6.16 2.49 -8.47
CA THR A 214 -6.45 1.13 -8.98
C THR A 214 -5.85 0.89 -10.36
N VAL A 215 -5.82 1.95 -11.17
CA VAL A 215 -4.99 2.06 -12.36
C VAL A 215 -4.25 3.39 -12.27
N GLU A 216 -2.95 3.37 -12.50
CA GLU A 216 -2.12 4.57 -12.54
C GLU A 216 -2.41 5.34 -13.84
N MET A 217 -3.36 6.27 -13.79
CA MET A 217 -3.91 6.95 -14.98
C MET A 217 -3.15 8.22 -15.38
N ALA A 218 -2.42 8.84 -14.45
CA ALA A 218 -1.80 10.15 -14.62
C ALA A 218 -0.39 10.18 -14.03
N THR A 219 0.26 11.34 -14.12
CA THR A 219 1.56 11.57 -13.47
C THR A 219 1.40 11.68 -11.94
N PRO A 220 2.46 11.39 -11.15
CA PRO A 220 2.42 11.40 -9.68
C PRO A 220 1.85 12.67 -9.04
N ASN A 221 2.16 13.83 -9.62
CA ASN A 221 1.66 15.12 -9.14
C ASN A 221 0.13 15.25 -9.22
N VAL A 222 -0.51 14.63 -10.22
CA VAL A 222 -1.97 14.64 -10.34
C VAL A 222 -2.60 13.82 -9.21
N TYR A 223 -2.02 12.65 -8.86
CA TYR A 223 -2.48 11.86 -7.73
C TYR A 223 -2.33 12.63 -6.41
N ALA A 224 -1.18 13.30 -6.20
CA ALA A 224 -0.98 14.16 -5.05
C ALA A 224 -2.01 15.30 -4.96
N ASP A 225 -2.33 15.96 -6.09
CA ASP A 225 -3.37 16.97 -6.17
C ASP A 225 -4.76 16.39 -5.79
N GLN A 226 -5.09 15.18 -6.26
CA GLN A 226 -6.34 14.50 -5.90
C GLN A 226 -6.40 14.21 -4.39
N ILE A 227 -5.31 13.74 -3.79
CA ILE A 227 -5.23 13.47 -2.35
C ILE A 227 -5.34 14.77 -1.54
N GLU A 228 -4.58 15.83 -1.88
CA GLU A 228 -4.70 17.12 -1.16
C GLU A 228 -6.12 17.67 -1.26
N TRP A 229 -6.75 17.55 -2.44
CA TRP A 229 -8.13 17.97 -2.62
C TRP A 229 -9.08 17.21 -1.68
N CYS A 230 -8.96 15.89 -1.58
CA CYS A 230 -9.78 15.07 -0.68
C CYS A 230 -9.57 15.43 0.78
N VAL A 231 -8.31 15.53 1.21
CA VAL A 231 -7.92 15.90 2.59
C VAL A 231 -8.53 17.24 3.01
N ARG A 232 -8.65 18.20 2.06
CA ARG A 232 -9.16 19.55 2.32
C ARG A 232 -10.69 19.66 2.22
N ASN A 233 -11.35 18.79 1.47
CA ASN A 233 -12.76 18.94 1.13
C ASN A 233 -13.70 17.92 1.76
N ILE A 234 -13.20 16.73 2.15
CA ILE A 234 -14.01 15.73 2.86
C ILE A 234 -14.07 16.09 4.35
N LYS A 235 -15.26 16.00 4.93
CA LYS A 235 -15.52 16.37 6.33
C LYS A 235 -14.79 15.49 7.35
N ASN A 236 -14.70 15.95 8.58
CA ASN A 236 -14.22 15.19 9.76
C ASN A 236 -12.76 14.72 9.67
N ARG A 237 -11.84 15.55 9.13
CA ARG A 237 -10.41 15.21 8.95
C ARG A 237 -9.78 14.52 10.17
N ASP A 238 -10.08 14.99 11.38
CA ASP A 238 -9.50 14.46 12.62
C ASP A 238 -9.95 13.02 12.94
N SER A 239 -11.08 12.61 12.36
CA SER A 239 -11.68 11.28 12.51
C SER A 239 -11.40 10.35 11.33
N ILE A 240 -10.55 10.79 10.37
CA ILE A 240 -10.23 10.05 9.14
C ILE A 240 -8.73 9.75 9.09
N ILE A 241 -8.41 8.54 8.65
CA ILE A 241 -7.08 8.13 8.18
C ILE A 241 -7.15 8.04 6.67
N TYR A 242 -6.44 8.92 5.95
CA TYR A 242 -6.32 8.81 4.50
C TYR A 242 -5.27 7.78 4.14
N SER A 243 -5.70 6.70 3.49
CA SER A 243 -4.87 5.60 3.05
C SER A 243 -4.65 5.63 1.54
N LEU A 244 -3.47 5.25 1.12
CA LEU A 244 -3.06 5.16 -0.28
C LEU A 244 -2.92 3.69 -0.68
N HIS A 245 -3.38 3.34 -1.88
CA HIS A 245 -3.21 2.01 -2.46
C HIS A 245 -2.86 2.14 -3.94
N PRO A 246 -1.62 2.52 -4.28
CA PRO A 246 -1.24 2.73 -5.67
C PRO A 246 -0.77 1.45 -6.36
N HIS A 247 -1.23 1.26 -7.61
CA HIS A 247 -0.63 0.35 -8.57
C HIS A 247 0.45 1.06 -9.40
N ASN A 248 1.24 0.28 -10.16
CA ASN A 248 2.46 0.73 -10.81
C ASN A 248 2.39 0.68 -12.34
N ASP A 249 1.21 0.92 -12.92
CA ASP A 249 0.97 0.77 -14.37
C ASP A 249 1.87 1.64 -15.23
N ARG A 250 2.31 2.78 -14.72
CA ARG A 250 3.21 3.72 -15.41
C ARG A 250 4.65 3.68 -14.87
N GLY A 251 4.94 2.78 -13.90
CA GLY A 251 6.24 2.69 -13.25
C GLY A 251 6.53 3.81 -12.24
N ALA A 252 5.51 4.51 -11.75
CA ALA A 252 5.69 5.69 -10.91
C ALA A 252 5.01 5.58 -9.52
N ALA A 253 4.56 4.40 -9.12
CA ALA A 253 3.81 4.19 -7.87
C ALA A 253 4.56 4.70 -6.63
N VAL A 254 5.88 4.50 -6.54
CA VAL A 254 6.70 5.00 -5.42
C VAL A 254 6.65 6.52 -5.38
N ALA A 255 6.94 7.19 -6.49
CA ALA A 255 6.89 8.65 -6.57
C ALA A 255 5.48 9.19 -6.29
N ALA A 256 4.44 8.55 -6.83
CA ALA A 256 3.05 8.93 -6.58
C ALA A 256 2.70 8.84 -5.07
N THR A 257 3.19 7.79 -4.39
CA THR A 257 2.97 7.61 -2.96
C THR A 257 3.70 8.65 -2.13
N GLU A 258 4.97 8.93 -2.42
CA GLU A 258 5.74 9.96 -1.70
C GLU A 258 5.08 11.34 -1.83
N LEU A 259 4.68 11.74 -3.04
CA LEU A 259 4.00 13.01 -3.25
C LEU A 259 2.61 13.05 -2.57
N ALA A 260 1.89 11.92 -2.54
CA ALA A 260 0.60 11.84 -1.86
C ALA A 260 0.74 11.87 -0.32
N LEU A 261 1.83 11.36 0.24
CA LEU A 261 2.16 11.54 1.66
C LEU A 261 2.44 13.03 1.97
N MET A 262 3.18 13.73 1.11
CA MET A 262 3.35 15.19 1.22
C MET A 262 2.00 15.92 1.11
N ALA A 263 1.05 15.38 0.34
CA ALA A 263 -0.30 15.91 0.18
C ALA A 263 -1.21 15.69 1.40
N GLY A 264 -0.78 14.93 2.40
CA GLY A 264 -1.47 14.78 3.67
C GLY A 264 -2.11 13.41 3.90
N ALA A 265 -1.71 12.39 3.17
CA ALA A 265 -2.07 11.00 3.48
C ALA A 265 -1.36 10.52 4.75
N ASP A 266 -2.00 9.60 5.46
CA ASP A 266 -1.56 9.10 6.77
C ASP A 266 -1.06 7.65 6.73
N ARG A 267 -1.49 6.87 5.72
CA ARG A 267 -1.32 5.41 5.66
C ARG A 267 -1.03 4.95 4.23
N VAL A 268 -0.30 3.86 4.09
CA VAL A 268 0.03 3.26 2.79
C VAL A 268 -0.22 1.77 2.81
N GLU A 269 -0.93 1.28 1.80
CA GLU A 269 -1.05 -0.12 1.45
C GLU A 269 -0.15 -0.44 0.26
N GLY A 270 0.52 -1.57 0.32
CA GLY A 270 1.38 -2.03 -0.75
C GLY A 270 1.92 -3.43 -0.48
N THR A 271 2.89 -3.86 -1.26
CA THR A 271 3.48 -5.19 -1.14
C THR A 271 5.00 -5.13 -1.03
N LEU A 272 5.59 -6.17 -0.50
CA LEU A 272 7.03 -6.35 -0.54
C LEU A 272 7.48 -6.50 -2.00
N PHE A 273 8.46 -5.69 -2.38
CA PHE A 273 9.05 -5.67 -3.72
C PHE A 273 8.06 -5.39 -4.88
N GLY A 274 6.86 -4.91 -4.56
CA GLY A 274 5.91 -4.40 -5.55
C GLY A 274 5.12 -5.47 -6.29
N ASN A 275 5.00 -6.70 -5.76
CA ASN A 275 4.17 -7.73 -6.38
C ASN A 275 2.67 -7.32 -6.37
N GLY A 276 1.94 -7.66 -7.43
CA GLY A 276 0.49 -7.35 -7.53
C GLY A 276 -0.04 -7.44 -8.96
N GLU A 277 -1.30 -7.08 -9.11
CA GLU A 277 -2.00 -7.10 -10.39
C GLU A 277 -1.29 -6.26 -11.46
N ARG A 278 -1.32 -6.74 -12.70
CA ARG A 278 -0.73 -6.10 -13.90
C ARG A 278 0.77 -5.84 -13.74
N THR A 279 1.15 -4.65 -13.31
CA THR A 279 2.55 -4.20 -13.11
C THR A 279 2.94 -4.17 -11.63
N GLY A 280 2.01 -4.56 -10.75
CA GLY A 280 2.22 -4.63 -9.31
C GLY A 280 1.68 -3.44 -8.52
N ASN A 281 1.80 -3.55 -7.20
CA ASN A 281 1.50 -2.52 -6.21
C ASN A 281 2.73 -1.65 -5.97
N VAL A 282 2.56 -0.58 -5.21
CA VAL A 282 3.71 0.17 -4.70
C VAL A 282 4.61 -0.73 -3.85
N CYS A 283 5.91 -0.61 -4.05
CA CYS A 283 6.91 -1.38 -3.30
C CYS A 283 7.14 -0.75 -1.92
N LEU A 284 6.70 -1.43 -0.85
CA LEU A 284 6.86 -0.95 0.52
C LEU A 284 8.32 -0.93 0.97
N VAL A 285 9.14 -1.88 0.51
CA VAL A 285 10.58 -1.89 0.81
C VAL A 285 11.27 -0.66 0.21
N THR A 286 10.97 -0.31 -1.04
CA THR A 286 11.54 0.89 -1.66
C THR A 286 11.09 2.16 -0.93
N LEU A 287 9.82 2.28 -0.56
CA LEU A 287 9.32 3.43 0.20
C LEU A 287 9.99 3.55 1.58
N ALA A 288 10.08 2.44 2.32
CA ALA A 288 10.71 2.40 3.63
C ALA A 288 12.18 2.85 3.53
N MET A 289 12.91 2.35 2.55
CA MET A 289 14.33 2.71 2.36
C MET A 289 14.52 4.13 1.82
N ASN A 290 13.57 4.65 1.04
CA ASN A 290 13.58 6.06 0.66
C ASN A 290 13.46 6.97 1.89
N LEU A 291 12.56 6.66 2.83
CA LEU A 291 12.44 7.39 4.10
C LEU A 291 13.71 7.26 4.93
N PHE A 292 14.24 6.06 5.07
CA PHE A 292 15.48 5.78 5.81
C PHE A 292 16.65 6.62 5.28
N SER A 293 16.81 6.70 3.95
CA SER A 293 17.86 7.51 3.31
C SER A 293 17.72 9.02 3.54
N GLN A 294 16.57 9.48 4.03
CA GLN A 294 16.29 10.86 4.41
C GLN A 294 16.33 11.08 5.92
N GLY A 295 16.82 10.09 6.68
CA GLY A 295 16.92 10.17 8.14
C GLY A 295 15.59 9.96 8.88
N ILE A 296 14.61 9.35 8.23
CA ILE A 296 13.31 9.04 8.82
C ILE A 296 13.26 7.54 9.09
N ASP A 297 13.12 7.17 10.38
CA ASP A 297 12.91 5.76 10.76
C ASP A 297 11.59 5.25 10.16
N PRO A 298 11.62 4.29 9.25
CA PRO A 298 10.41 3.73 8.67
C PRO A 298 9.61 2.86 9.65
N GLY A 299 10.19 2.45 10.78
CA GLY A 299 9.58 1.51 11.70
C GLY A 299 9.43 0.09 11.13
N LEU A 300 10.10 -0.20 10.02
CA LEU A 300 10.16 -1.52 9.36
C LEU A 300 11.61 -1.98 9.30
N ASP A 301 11.88 -3.19 9.73
CA ASP A 301 13.22 -3.79 9.70
C ASP A 301 13.56 -4.37 8.33
N CYS A 302 14.46 -3.71 7.62
CA CYS A 302 15.05 -4.15 6.37
C CYS A 302 16.54 -4.51 6.51
N SER A 303 17.05 -4.68 7.73
CA SER A 303 18.47 -4.91 8.03
C SER A 303 19.04 -6.19 7.43
N ASN A 304 18.22 -7.11 6.97
CA ASN A 304 18.63 -8.29 6.20
C ASN A 304 17.83 -8.41 4.89
N ILE A 305 18.04 -7.43 3.99
CA ILE A 305 17.24 -7.30 2.77
C ILE A 305 17.36 -8.52 1.84
N ASN A 306 18.50 -9.20 1.85
CA ASN A 306 18.70 -10.41 1.02
C ASN A 306 17.84 -11.57 1.49
N GLU A 307 17.64 -11.74 2.80
CA GLU A 307 16.75 -12.77 3.33
C GLU A 307 15.28 -12.43 3.04
N LEU A 308 14.90 -11.17 3.19
CA LEU A 308 13.56 -10.69 2.82
C LEU A 308 13.26 -10.94 1.33
N ALA A 309 14.22 -10.66 0.46
CA ALA A 309 14.08 -10.90 -0.97
C ALA A 309 13.87 -12.39 -1.28
N ARG A 310 14.72 -13.27 -0.74
CA ARG A 310 14.58 -14.74 -0.92
C ARG A 310 13.27 -15.27 -0.36
N MET A 311 12.84 -14.74 0.79
CA MET A 311 11.56 -15.11 1.38
C MET A 311 10.41 -14.71 0.47
N ALA A 312 10.42 -13.49 -0.08
CA ALA A 312 9.39 -13.02 -1.00
C ALA A 312 9.39 -13.82 -2.31
N GLU A 313 10.57 -14.11 -2.89
CA GLU A 313 10.69 -14.96 -4.08
C GLU A 313 10.16 -16.38 -3.82
N TYR A 314 10.44 -16.95 -2.66
CA TYR A 314 9.90 -18.26 -2.28
C TYR A 314 8.38 -18.23 -2.16
N CYS A 315 7.81 -17.19 -1.52
CA CYS A 315 6.37 -17.10 -1.32
C CYS A 315 5.63 -16.79 -2.62
N ASN A 316 6.14 -15.87 -3.41
CA ASN A 316 5.51 -15.41 -4.65
C ASN A 316 5.80 -16.31 -5.86
N GLN A 317 6.86 -17.12 -5.80
CA GLN A 317 7.39 -17.90 -6.95
C GLN A 317 7.70 -17.01 -8.16
N LEU A 318 8.13 -15.78 -7.90
CA LEU A 318 8.53 -14.77 -8.88
C LEU A 318 9.87 -14.17 -8.48
N PRO A 319 10.82 -14.00 -9.42
CA PRO A 319 12.13 -13.41 -9.12
C PRO A 319 12.03 -11.91 -8.92
N ILE A 320 12.85 -11.38 -8.02
CA ILE A 320 13.06 -9.94 -7.87
C ILE A 320 14.10 -9.50 -8.90
N HIS A 321 13.85 -8.36 -9.55
CA HIS A 321 14.75 -7.87 -10.59
C HIS A 321 16.14 -7.55 -10.02
N PRO A 322 17.27 -7.97 -10.67
CA PRO A 322 18.62 -7.76 -10.15
C PRO A 322 19.02 -6.28 -9.94
N ARG A 323 18.24 -5.35 -10.47
CA ARG A 323 18.40 -3.89 -10.26
C ARG A 323 17.20 -3.28 -9.54
N HIS A 324 16.46 -4.09 -8.77
CA HIS A 324 15.42 -3.57 -7.89
C HIS A 324 16.04 -2.60 -6.88
N PRO A 325 15.48 -1.41 -6.64
CA PRO A 325 16.02 -0.47 -5.66
C PRO A 325 16.32 -1.15 -4.32
N TYR A 326 17.51 -0.92 -3.78
CA TYR A 326 18.06 -1.45 -2.52
C TYR A 326 18.23 -2.98 -2.44
N ALA A 327 17.35 -3.76 -3.06
CA ALA A 327 17.30 -5.23 -2.89
C ALA A 327 18.01 -6.02 -4.00
N GLY A 328 18.09 -5.49 -5.21
CA GLY A 328 18.62 -6.20 -6.35
C GLY A 328 20.12 -6.57 -6.17
N ASP A 329 20.53 -7.72 -6.69
CA ASP A 329 21.88 -8.24 -6.52
C ASP A 329 22.98 -7.29 -7.02
N LEU A 330 22.66 -6.44 -7.99
CA LEU A 330 23.64 -5.56 -8.65
C LEU A 330 23.66 -4.11 -8.13
N VAL A 331 22.79 -3.76 -7.15
CA VAL A 331 22.61 -2.35 -6.77
C VAL A 331 23.77 -1.78 -5.96
N PHE A 332 24.53 -2.61 -5.27
CA PHE A 332 25.72 -2.22 -4.52
C PHE A 332 27.02 -2.65 -5.20
N THR A 333 26.99 -2.98 -6.49
CA THR A 333 28.13 -3.38 -7.28
C THR A 333 28.53 -2.26 -8.25
N ALA A 334 29.76 -1.76 -8.16
CA ALA A 334 30.28 -0.81 -9.17
C ALA A 334 31.07 -1.54 -10.24
N PHE A 335 30.80 -1.20 -11.49
CA PHE A 335 31.47 -1.77 -12.68
C PHE A 335 32.44 -0.78 -13.32
N SER A 336 32.24 0.52 -13.17
CA SER A 336 33.13 1.56 -13.69
C SER A 336 34.34 1.75 -12.78
N GLY A 337 35.56 1.74 -13.34
CA GLY A 337 36.79 1.96 -12.58
C GLY A 337 36.85 3.31 -11.86
N SER A 338 36.30 4.37 -12.47
CA SER A 338 36.22 5.70 -11.82
C SER A 338 35.26 5.70 -10.62
N HIS A 339 34.15 4.97 -10.69
CA HIS A 339 33.24 4.81 -9.56
C HIS A 339 33.87 4.00 -8.43
N GLN A 340 34.56 2.90 -8.78
CA GLN A 340 35.26 2.07 -7.79
C GLN A 340 36.33 2.87 -7.03
N ASP A 341 37.11 3.70 -7.74
CA ASP A 341 38.13 4.57 -7.12
C ASP A 341 37.48 5.61 -6.19
N ALA A 342 36.43 6.26 -6.65
CA ALA A 342 35.71 7.27 -5.85
C ALA A 342 35.06 6.66 -4.59
N ILE A 343 34.44 5.50 -4.69
CA ILE A 343 33.86 4.79 -3.55
C ILE A 343 34.94 4.38 -2.57
N SER A 344 36.06 3.81 -3.05
CA SER A 344 37.21 3.44 -2.19
C SER A 344 37.76 4.66 -1.43
N LYS A 345 37.91 5.79 -2.10
CA LYS A 345 38.32 7.06 -1.45
C LYS A 345 37.28 7.56 -0.45
N GLY A 346 35.97 7.42 -0.77
CA GLY A 346 34.86 7.76 0.13
C GLY A 346 34.93 6.95 1.42
N PHE A 347 35.06 5.63 1.36
CA PHE A 347 35.20 4.80 2.55
C PHE A 347 36.44 5.17 3.41
N LYS A 348 37.60 5.46 2.76
CA LYS A 348 38.80 5.90 3.49
C LYS A 348 38.57 7.26 4.18
N ALA A 349 37.90 8.19 3.51
CA ALA A 349 37.55 9.49 4.08
C ALA A 349 36.62 9.35 5.26
N MET A 350 35.55 8.53 5.14
CA MET A 350 34.64 8.22 6.23
C MET A 350 35.35 7.63 7.45
N ALA A 351 36.23 6.63 7.22
CA ALA A 351 36.99 6.00 8.31
C ALA A 351 37.99 6.97 9.01
N ALA A 352 38.44 8.00 8.32
CA ALA A 352 39.31 9.04 8.88
C ALA A 352 38.54 10.22 9.48
N SER A 353 37.28 10.30 9.26
CA SER A 353 36.38 11.39 9.70
C SER A 353 35.70 11.03 11.02
N ASN A 354 35.42 12.07 11.85
CA ASN A 354 34.52 11.95 12.99
C ASN A 354 33.07 12.33 12.62
N ASN A 355 32.77 12.55 11.33
CA ASN A 355 31.42 12.86 10.87
C ASN A 355 30.58 11.57 10.85
N PRO A 356 29.46 11.49 11.57
CA PRO A 356 28.58 10.30 11.56
C PRO A 356 27.71 10.22 10.31
N LEU A 357 27.63 11.29 9.49
CA LEU A 357 26.79 11.31 8.30
C LEU A 357 27.41 10.51 7.16
N TRP A 358 26.55 9.78 6.43
CA TRP A 358 26.98 8.99 5.28
C TRP A 358 27.36 9.88 4.09
N GLU A 359 28.62 9.79 3.66
CA GLU A 359 29.20 10.63 2.60
C GLU A 359 30.07 9.81 1.62
N VAL A 360 29.57 8.64 1.18
CA VAL A 360 30.29 7.83 0.19
C VAL A 360 29.71 8.09 -1.22
N PRO A 361 30.55 8.53 -2.19
CA PRO A 361 30.09 8.77 -3.55
C PRO A 361 29.43 7.55 -4.17
N TYR A 362 28.36 7.76 -4.97
CA TYR A 362 27.61 6.73 -5.70
C TYR A 362 26.84 5.71 -4.85
N LEU A 363 26.93 5.75 -3.52
CA LEU A 363 26.15 4.91 -2.62
C LEU A 363 25.17 5.79 -1.84
N PRO A 364 23.85 5.71 -2.13
CA PRO A 364 22.85 6.57 -1.48
C PRO A 364 22.66 6.25 0.01
N ILE A 365 23.01 5.05 0.44
CA ILE A 365 22.97 4.58 1.82
C ILE A 365 24.17 3.66 2.09
N ASP A 366 24.46 3.40 3.38
CA ASP A 366 25.41 2.37 3.76
C ASP A 366 24.82 0.97 3.46
N PRO A 367 25.47 0.16 2.61
CA PRO A 367 25.03 -1.22 2.37
C PRO A 367 24.93 -2.06 3.64
N MET A 368 25.75 -1.76 4.67
CA MET A 368 25.75 -2.49 5.94
C MET A 368 24.44 -2.35 6.71
N ASP A 369 23.73 -1.24 6.56
CA ASP A 369 22.41 -1.05 7.18
C ASP A 369 21.36 -2.05 6.65
N LEU A 370 21.61 -2.64 5.48
CA LEU A 370 20.77 -3.65 4.84
C LEU A 370 21.35 -5.08 4.97
N GLY A 371 22.39 -5.27 5.76
CA GLY A 371 23.10 -6.55 5.87
C GLY A 371 23.86 -6.93 4.59
N ARG A 372 24.25 -5.93 3.79
CA ARG A 372 25.00 -6.10 2.53
C ARG A 372 26.39 -5.49 2.62
N THR A 373 27.19 -5.79 1.63
CA THR A 373 28.52 -5.19 1.45
C THR A 373 28.60 -4.57 0.07
N TYR A 374 29.46 -3.55 -0.06
CA TYR A 374 29.83 -3.05 -1.37
C TYR A 374 30.69 -4.06 -2.13
N GLU A 375 30.39 -4.26 -3.41
CA GLU A 375 31.09 -5.20 -4.27
C GLU A 375 31.75 -4.49 -5.45
N ILE A 376 32.97 -4.95 -5.79
CA ILE A 376 33.66 -4.53 -6.99
C ILE A 376 33.33 -5.52 -8.11
N GLY A 377 32.55 -5.09 -9.09
CA GLY A 377 32.29 -5.84 -10.30
C GLY A 377 33.54 -5.92 -11.19
N ARG A 378 33.59 -6.88 -12.09
CA ARG A 378 34.66 -6.94 -13.10
C ARG A 378 34.54 -5.71 -14.02
N ALA A 379 35.57 -4.85 -14.01
CA ALA A 379 35.69 -3.83 -15.02
C ALA A 379 35.84 -4.53 -16.39
N HIS A 380 35.00 -4.16 -17.34
CA HIS A 380 35.27 -4.53 -18.73
C HIS A 380 36.50 -3.71 -19.18
N VAL A 381 37.62 -4.37 -19.27
CA VAL A 381 38.86 -3.85 -19.89
C VAL A 381 38.71 -3.98 -21.39
#